data_55b380f6a38c003e3a405b57a0b7e2b8
#
_entry.id   55b380f6a38c003e3a405b57a0b7e2b8
#
_cell.length_a   1.000
_cell.length_b   1.000
_cell.length_c   1.000
_cell.angle_alpha   90.00
_cell.angle_beta   90.00
_cell.angle_gamma   90.00
#
_symmetry.space_group_name_H-M   'P 1'
#
loop_
_entity.id
_entity.type
_entity.pdbx_description
1 polymer ?
#
loop_
_entity_poly.entity_id
_entity_poly.type
_entity_poly.pdbx_seq_one_letter_code
_entity_poly.pdbx_strand_id
1 'polypeptide(L)'
;VLDLGCGSGRDVYALAQLVGAGGEVVGVDMTEEQLAVAGQHRAYHAEKFGFDNVSFKLGYIERLDELGLADNSFDVIVSNCVVNLSPDKDAVLREVQRLLKAGGEFYFSDIYADRRVPDKVRNDPVLYGECLGGALYWNDFQRLAKRHGFADPRLVDDRPLEITDPQLATRAGNIRFYSATYR
;
A
#
# COMPACT_ATOMS: atom_id res chain seq x y z
N VAL A 1 -7.05 1.50 12.23
CA VAL A 1 -6.34 0.99 11.04
C VAL A 1 -6.22 2.08 10.00
N LEU A 2 -5.12 2.13 9.27
CA LEU A 2 -4.92 3.02 8.12
C LEU A 2 -4.73 2.17 6.85
N ASP A 3 -5.42 2.49 5.77
CA ASP A 3 -5.27 1.88 4.45
C ASP A 3 -4.66 2.89 3.47
N LEU A 4 -3.47 2.57 2.95
CA LEU A 4 -2.71 3.42 2.03
C LEU A 4 -3.02 3.06 0.58
N GLY A 5 -3.54 4.03 -0.19
CA GLY A 5 -4.02 3.84 -1.55
C GLY A 5 -5.32 3.04 -1.58
N CYS A 6 -6.28 3.48 -0.79
CA CYS A 6 -7.52 2.75 -0.54
C CYS A 6 -8.47 2.68 -1.75
N GLY A 7 -8.20 3.42 -2.82
CA GLY A 7 -9.05 3.46 -4.01
C GLY A 7 -10.52 3.75 -3.69
N SER A 8 -11.42 2.94 -4.21
CA SER A 8 -12.87 3.04 -3.96
C SER A 8 -13.33 2.51 -2.60
N GLY A 9 -12.41 2.23 -1.68
CA GLY A 9 -12.72 1.88 -0.28
C GLY A 9 -13.05 0.42 -0.02
N ARG A 10 -12.82 -0.49 -0.98
CA ARG A 10 -13.14 -1.92 -0.82
C ARG A 10 -12.51 -2.53 0.44
N ASP A 11 -11.20 -2.34 0.61
CA ASP A 11 -10.46 -2.92 1.72
C ASP A 11 -10.76 -2.16 3.02
N VAL A 12 -10.99 -0.84 2.95
CA VAL A 12 -11.43 -0.02 4.09
C VAL A 12 -12.73 -0.57 4.70
N TYR A 13 -13.73 -0.89 3.89
CA TYR A 13 -14.99 -1.44 4.42
C TYR A 13 -14.85 -2.85 4.96
N ALA A 14 -14.02 -3.69 4.34
CA ALA A 14 -13.71 -5.01 4.88
C ALA A 14 -13.01 -4.91 6.24
N LEU A 15 -12.03 -4.02 6.36
CA LEU A 15 -11.31 -3.74 7.61
C LEU A 15 -12.25 -3.14 8.67
N ALA A 16 -13.16 -2.24 8.28
CA ALA A 16 -14.14 -1.63 9.18
C ALA A 16 -15.02 -2.68 9.86
N GLN A 17 -15.47 -3.69 9.09
CA GLN A 17 -16.22 -4.82 9.64
C GLN A 17 -15.38 -5.66 10.60
N LEU A 18 -14.10 -5.91 10.28
CA LEU A 18 -13.21 -6.72 11.09
C LEU A 18 -12.86 -6.06 12.43
N VAL A 19 -12.62 -4.74 12.44
CA VAL A 19 -12.27 -4.01 13.67
C VAL A 19 -13.50 -3.73 14.55
N GLY A 20 -14.71 -3.75 13.97
CA GLY A 20 -15.97 -3.56 14.68
C GLY A 20 -16.18 -2.14 15.17
N ALA A 21 -17.24 -1.96 15.99
CA ALA A 21 -17.69 -0.65 16.48
C ALA A 21 -16.67 0.08 17.39
N GLY A 22 -15.73 -0.65 17.98
CA GLY A 22 -14.70 -0.09 18.87
C GLY A 22 -13.42 0.36 18.14
N GLY A 23 -13.31 0.08 16.84
CA GLY A 23 -12.17 0.46 16.02
C GLY A 23 -12.53 1.52 14.99
N GLU A 24 -11.51 2.12 14.38
CA GLU A 24 -11.65 3.10 13.30
C GLU A 24 -10.76 2.73 12.12
N VAL A 25 -11.24 2.97 10.91
CA VAL A 25 -10.48 2.76 9.68
C VAL A 25 -10.42 4.06 8.89
N VAL A 26 -9.21 4.49 8.58
CA VAL A 26 -8.94 5.65 7.73
C VAL A 26 -8.41 5.14 6.39
N GLY A 27 -9.03 5.54 5.28
CA GLY A 27 -8.50 5.31 3.93
C GLY A 27 -7.84 6.57 3.40
N VAL A 28 -6.67 6.44 2.79
CA VAL A 28 -5.97 7.53 2.08
C VAL A 28 -5.82 7.16 0.62
N ASP A 29 -6.19 8.07 -0.28
CA ASP A 29 -5.92 7.95 -1.72
C ASP A 29 -5.64 9.32 -2.33
N MET A 30 -4.86 9.35 -3.41
CA MET A 30 -4.54 10.59 -4.13
C MET A 30 -5.59 10.96 -5.20
N THR A 31 -6.53 10.05 -5.47
CA THR A 31 -7.50 10.16 -6.55
C THR A 31 -8.86 10.57 -6.00
N GLU A 32 -9.27 11.80 -6.26
CA GLU A 32 -10.53 12.35 -5.75
C GLU A 32 -11.75 11.56 -6.24
N GLU A 33 -11.73 11.09 -7.49
CA GLU A 33 -12.81 10.30 -8.07
C GLU A 33 -12.98 8.94 -7.37
N GLN A 34 -11.88 8.31 -6.98
CA GLN A 34 -11.91 7.05 -6.21
C GLN A 34 -12.52 7.28 -4.82
N LEU A 35 -12.09 8.34 -4.15
CA LEU A 35 -12.65 8.69 -2.83
C LEU A 35 -14.11 9.11 -2.89
N ALA A 36 -14.54 9.74 -3.98
CA ALA A 36 -15.96 10.06 -4.19
C ALA A 36 -16.81 8.77 -4.27
N VAL A 37 -16.32 7.75 -4.99
CA VAL A 37 -16.97 6.43 -5.04
C VAL A 37 -16.96 5.78 -3.66
N ALA A 38 -15.82 5.78 -2.97
CA ALA A 38 -15.73 5.25 -1.61
C ALA A 38 -16.78 5.90 -0.69
N GLY A 39 -16.84 7.23 -0.67
CA GLY A 39 -17.77 8.00 0.15
C GLY A 39 -19.25 7.70 -0.12
N GLN A 40 -19.63 7.42 -1.37
CA GLN A 40 -21.01 7.07 -1.75
C GLN A 40 -21.51 5.79 -1.05
N HIS A 41 -20.62 4.86 -0.74
CA HIS A 41 -20.98 3.59 -0.10
C HIS A 41 -20.98 3.64 1.43
N ARG A 42 -20.55 4.74 2.06
CA ARG A 42 -20.39 4.84 3.52
C ARG A 42 -21.71 4.59 4.25
N ALA A 43 -22.80 5.25 3.83
CA ALA A 43 -24.10 5.10 4.48
C ALA A 43 -24.62 3.66 4.38
N TYR A 44 -24.45 3.01 3.22
CA TYR A 44 -24.82 1.61 3.04
C TYR A 44 -24.07 0.67 3.99
N HIS A 45 -22.77 0.83 4.11
CA HIS A 45 -21.96 -0.02 4.98
C HIS A 45 -22.25 0.27 6.46
N ALA A 46 -22.42 1.54 6.85
CA ALA A 46 -22.80 1.92 8.21
C ALA A 46 -24.12 1.29 8.63
N GLU A 47 -25.14 1.29 7.76
CA GLU A 47 -26.42 0.61 8.01
C GLU A 47 -26.23 -0.90 8.15
N LYS A 48 -25.46 -1.53 7.25
CA LYS A 48 -25.22 -2.99 7.28
C LYS A 48 -24.46 -3.46 8.51
N PHE A 49 -23.50 -2.68 8.96
CA PHE A 49 -22.65 -3.03 10.11
C PHE A 49 -23.29 -2.63 11.44
N GLY A 50 -24.20 -1.66 11.43
CA GLY A 50 -24.78 -1.07 12.64
C GLY A 50 -23.88 -0.04 13.32
N PHE A 51 -22.80 0.41 12.66
CA PHE A 51 -21.88 1.43 13.14
C PHE A 51 -21.18 2.12 11.95
N ASP A 52 -20.72 3.35 12.16
CA ASP A 52 -20.00 4.16 11.16
C ASP A 52 -18.61 4.52 11.71
N ASN A 53 -17.61 3.75 11.31
CA ASN A 53 -16.23 3.83 11.80
C ASN A 53 -15.21 4.05 10.67
N VAL A 54 -15.64 4.62 9.55
CA VAL A 54 -14.82 4.83 8.37
C VAL A 54 -14.64 6.31 8.06
N SER A 55 -13.45 6.72 7.70
CA SER A 55 -13.15 8.03 7.14
C SER A 55 -12.20 7.94 5.96
N PHE A 56 -12.28 8.91 5.04
CA PHE A 56 -11.43 8.99 3.86
C PHE A 56 -10.71 10.33 3.81
N LYS A 57 -9.45 10.31 3.38
CA LYS A 57 -8.60 11.51 3.24
C LYS A 57 -7.95 11.53 1.86
N LEU A 58 -8.06 12.67 1.18
CA LEU A 58 -7.35 12.91 -0.07
C LEU A 58 -5.90 13.29 0.23
N GLY A 59 -4.94 12.57 -0.34
CA GLY A 59 -3.53 12.86 -0.17
C GLY A 59 -2.61 11.78 -0.70
N TYR A 60 -1.33 12.09 -0.69
CA TYR A 60 -0.26 11.20 -1.16
C TYR A 60 0.30 10.38 -0.01
N ILE A 61 0.58 9.11 -0.26
CA ILE A 61 1.10 8.18 0.77
C ILE A 61 2.51 8.51 1.25
N GLU A 62 3.30 9.23 0.46
CA GLU A 62 4.61 9.75 0.83
C GLU A 62 4.57 11.11 1.56
N ARG A 63 3.36 11.69 1.77
CA ARG A 63 3.15 13.01 2.38
C ARG A 63 2.02 12.96 3.42
N LEU A 64 1.99 11.92 4.25
CA LEU A 64 0.93 11.72 5.25
C LEU A 64 0.97 12.74 6.39
N ASP A 65 2.09 13.43 6.59
CA ASP A 65 2.25 14.55 7.51
C ASP A 65 1.32 15.73 7.18
N GLU A 66 0.95 15.91 5.91
CA GLU A 66 0.04 16.96 5.46
C GLU A 66 -1.44 16.67 5.80
N LEU A 67 -1.76 15.42 6.17
CA LEU A 67 -3.14 14.99 6.41
C LEU A 67 -3.62 15.16 7.86
N GLY A 68 -2.77 15.71 8.73
CA GLY A 68 -3.10 15.91 10.15
C GLY A 68 -3.30 14.59 10.91
N LEU A 69 -2.68 13.50 10.46
CA LEU A 69 -2.65 12.22 11.16
C LEU A 69 -1.63 12.29 12.31
N ALA A 70 -2.07 11.95 13.52
CA ALA A 70 -1.22 12.03 14.71
C ALA A 70 -0.17 10.90 14.73
N ASP A 71 1.01 11.21 15.25
CA ASP A 71 2.07 10.23 15.48
C ASP A 71 1.57 9.13 16.43
N ASN A 72 2.05 7.90 16.21
CA ASN A 72 1.75 6.74 17.08
C ASN A 72 0.23 6.52 17.29
N SER A 73 -0.58 6.70 16.24
CA SER A 73 -2.05 6.64 16.34
C SER A 73 -2.66 5.36 15.78
N PHE A 74 -1.94 4.62 14.95
CA PHE A 74 -2.48 3.42 14.31
C PHE A 74 -1.86 2.12 14.87
N ASP A 75 -2.72 1.15 15.14
CA ASP A 75 -2.32 -0.20 15.56
C ASP A 75 -1.85 -1.03 14.36
N VAL A 76 -2.51 -0.82 13.21
CA VAL A 76 -2.22 -1.51 11.96
C VAL A 76 -2.28 -0.52 10.81
N ILE A 77 -1.30 -0.60 9.91
CA ILE A 77 -1.31 0.07 8.61
C ILE A 77 -1.27 -1.01 7.53
N VAL A 78 -2.08 -0.85 6.49
CA VAL A 78 -2.11 -1.76 5.35
C VAL A 78 -1.84 -1.02 4.05
N SER A 79 -1.32 -1.73 3.05
CA SER A 79 -1.19 -1.23 1.68
C SER A 79 -1.25 -2.38 0.69
N ASN A 80 -1.97 -2.18 -0.43
CA ASN A 80 -2.12 -3.21 -1.45
C ASN A 80 -1.85 -2.62 -2.85
N CYS A 81 -0.71 -3.00 -3.45
CA CYS A 81 -0.28 -2.62 -4.81
C CYS A 81 -0.18 -1.11 -5.07
N VAL A 82 0.22 -0.31 -4.10
CA VAL A 82 0.28 1.16 -4.21
C VAL A 82 1.67 1.71 -3.95
N VAL A 83 2.44 1.12 -3.03
CA VAL A 83 3.76 1.64 -2.65
C VAL A 83 4.70 1.68 -3.85
N ASN A 84 4.61 0.72 -4.77
CA ASN A 84 5.42 0.71 -6.00
C ASN A 84 5.13 1.91 -6.93
N LEU A 85 3.95 2.51 -6.83
CA LEU A 85 3.58 3.70 -7.60
C LEU A 85 4.08 5.00 -6.98
N SER A 86 4.44 5.00 -5.70
CA SER A 86 5.05 6.18 -5.08
C SER A 86 6.46 6.43 -5.62
N PRO A 87 6.79 7.68 -5.98
CA PRO A 87 8.13 8.05 -6.40
C PRO A 87 9.14 8.03 -5.24
N ASP A 88 8.68 8.16 -3.99
CA ASP A 88 9.51 8.23 -2.79
C ASP A 88 9.08 7.19 -1.74
N LYS A 89 9.52 5.94 -1.94
CA LYS A 89 9.24 4.84 -1.03
C LYS A 89 9.94 4.99 0.34
N ASP A 90 11.01 5.76 0.38
CA ASP A 90 11.71 6.11 1.63
C ASP A 90 10.82 6.99 2.50
N ALA A 91 10.18 8.01 1.91
CA ALA A 91 9.21 8.84 2.59
C ALA A 91 7.98 8.03 3.05
N VAL A 92 7.45 7.12 2.21
CA VAL A 92 6.33 6.25 2.61
C VAL A 92 6.67 5.46 3.87
N LEU A 93 7.81 4.76 3.91
CA LEU A 93 8.17 3.95 5.08
C LEU A 93 8.45 4.79 6.33
N ARG A 94 9.03 5.99 6.16
CA ARG A 94 9.19 6.95 7.26
C ARG A 94 7.86 7.37 7.85
N GLU A 95 6.88 7.71 7.00
CA GLU A 95 5.55 8.12 7.44
C GLU A 95 4.78 6.96 8.09
N VAL A 96 4.86 5.76 7.53
CA VAL A 96 4.27 4.56 8.15
C VAL A 96 4.84 4.34 9.54
N GLN A 97 6.17 4.42 9.69
CA GLN A 97 6.82 4.26 11.00
C GLN A 97 6.41 5.34 12.00
N ARG A 98 6.26 6.60 11.56
CA ARG A 98 5.81 7.71 12.39
C ARG A 98 4.40 7.49 12.94
N LEU A 99 3.50 6.98 12.09
CA LEU A 99 2.08 6.81 12.40
C LEU A 99 1.77 5.56 13.21
N LEU A 100 2.61 4.51 13.12
CA LEU A 100 2.41 3.28 13.87
C LEU A 100 2.68 3.48 15.37
N LYS A 101 1.80 2.93 16.19
CA LYS A 101 2.04 2.77 17.63
C LYS A 101 3.22 1.84 17.88
N ALA A 102 3.83 1.94 19.05
CA ALA A 102 4.81 0.96 19.49
C ALA A 102 4.19 -0.46 19.51
N GLY A 103 4.78 -1.39 18.77
CA GLY A 103 4.24 -2.73 18.56
C GLY A 103 3.13 -2.83 17.49
N GLY A 104 2.82 -1.74 16.83
CA GLY A 104 1.93 -1.76 15.67
C GLY A 104 2.56 -2.45 14.46
N GLU A 105 1.73 -2.87 13.52
CA GLU A 105 2.15 -3.70 12.39
C GLU A 105 1.83 -3.04 11.04
N PHE A 106 2.74 -3.21 10.09
CA PHE A 106 2.54 -2.82 8.69
C PHE A 106 2.38 -4.07 7.81
N TYR A 107 1.21 -4.23 7.21
CA TYR A 107 0.93 -5.28 6.22
C TYR A 107 0.96 -4.68 4.84
N PHE A 108 1.82 -5.19 4.01
CA PHE A 108 2.14 -4.59 2.74
C PHE A 108 2.25 -5.65 1.63
N SER A 109 1.29 -5.64 0.72
CA SER A 109 1.29 -6.49 -0.47
C SER A 109 1.65 -5.66 -1.69
N ASP A 110 2.69 -6.08 -2.43
CA ASP A 110 3.08 -5.41 -3.67
C ASP A 110 3.90 -6.35 -4.58
N ILE A 111 4.34 -5.83 -5.72
CA ILE A 111 5.19 -6.55 -6.65
C ILE A 111 6.66 -6.30 -6.30
N TYR A 112 7.44 -7.39 -6.24
CA TYR A 112 8.88 -7.38 -6.04
C TYR A 112 9.60 -8.02 -7.21
N ALA A 113 10.85 -7.61 -7.44
CA ALA A 113 11.71 -8.16 -8.48
C ALA A 113 12.81 -9.05 -7.90
N ASP A 114 13.28 -10.03 -8.68
CA ASP A 114 14.41 -10.91 -8.32
C ASP A 114 15.77 -10.17 -8.37
N ARG A 115 15.79 -8.96 -8.87
CA ARG A 115 16.96 -8.09 -9.03
C ARG A 115 16.54 -6.61 -9.05
N ARG A 116 17.52 -5.71 -8.99
CA ARG A 116 17.27 -4.28 -9.22
C ARG A 116 16.75 -4.05 -10.62
N VAL A 117 15.60 -3.38 -10.71
CA VAL A 117 14.96 -3.06 -11.98
C VAL A 117 15.82 -2.02 -12.72
N PRO A 118 16.29 -2.31 -13.95
CA PRO A 118 17.08 -1.37 -14.73
C PRO A 118 16.29 -0.09 -15.08
N ASP A 119 17.01 1.02 -15.27
CA ASP A 119 16.39 2.33 -15.55
C ASP A 119 15.48 2.32 -16.79
N LYS A 120 15.83 1.53 -17.81
CA LYS A 120 14.99 1.36 -19.01
C LYS A 120 13.59 0.82 -18.67
N VAL A 121 13.50 -0.12 -17.72
CA VAL A 121 12.24 -0.72 -17.29
C VAL A 121 11.56 0.17 -16.28
N ARG A 122 12.32 0.77 -15.35
CA ARG A 122 11.82 1.68 -14.34
C ARG A 122 11.14 2.92 -14.93
N ASN A 123 11.71 3.47 -16.00
CA ASN A 123 11.23 4.69 -16.64
C ASN A 123 10.24 4.41 -17.79
N ASP A 124 9.87 3.15 -18.04
CA ASP A 124 8.81 2.81 -18.99
C ASP A 124 7.43 3.11 -18.35
N PRO A 125 6.65 4.07 -18.90
CA PRO A 125 5.41 4.50 -18.27
C PRO A 125 4.34 3.40 -18.21
N VAL A 126 4.37 2.46 -19.15
CA VAL A 126 3.44 1.32 -19.15
C VAL A 126 3.79 0.35 -18.04
N LEU A 127 5.07 -0.05 -17.95
CA LEU A 127 5.53 -0.95 -16.88
C LEU A 127 5.41 -0.30 -15.50
N TYR A 128 5.54 1.03 -15.42
CA TYR A 128 5.35 1.75 -14.16
C TYR A 128 3.88 1.69 -13.72
N GLY A 129 2.93 1.96 -14.62
CA GLY A 129 1.50 1.87 -14.33
C GLY A 129 1.04 0.44 -13.94
N GLU A 130 1.75 -0.59 -14.44
CA GLU A 130 1.52 -2.00 -14.07
C GLU A 130 2.27 -2.41 -12.77
N CYS A 131 2.78 -1.48 -12.00
CA CYS A 131 3.58 -1.70 -10.78
C CYS A 131 4.91 -2.45 -10.99
N LEU A 132 5.27 -2.79 -12.24
CA LEU A 132 6.50 -3.52 -12.56
C LEU A 132 7.72 -2.59 -12.56
N GLY A 133 7.58 -1.38 -13.15
CA GLY A 133 8.66 -0.40 -13.20
C GLY A 133 9.08 0.10 -11.82
N GLY A 134 8.13 0.26 -10.92
CA GLY A 134 8.36 0.67 -9.54
C GLY A 134 8.75 -0.45 -8.57
N ALA A 135 8.74 -1.71 -9.02
CA ALA A 135 9.03 -2.86 -8.16
C ALA A 135 10.42 -2.78 -7.54
N LEU A 136 10.48 -2.97 -6.23
CA LEU A 136 11.76 -3.07 -5.52
C LEU A 136 12.36 -4.48 -5.67
N TYR A 137 13.69 -4.53 -5.75
CA TYR A 137 14.40 -5.77 -5.47
C TYR A 137 14.12 -6.15 -4.01
N TRP A 138 13.64 -7.37 -3.75
CA TRP A 138 13.17 -7.79 -2.42
C TRP A 138 14.20 -7.56 -1.31
N ASN A 139 15.49 -7.72 -1.59
CA ASN A 139 16.57 -7.49 -0.61
C ASN A 139 16.78 -5.98 -0.33
N ASP A 140 16.64 -5.12 -1.35
CA ASP A 140 16.69 -3.67 -1.16
C ASP A 140 15.49 -3.18 -0.34
N PHE A 141 14.30 -3.76 -0.55
CA PHE A 141 13.15 -3.50 0.30
C PHE A 141 13.41 -3.84 1.76
N GLN A 142 13.92 -5.03 2.06
CA GLN A 142 14.20 -5.43 3.45
C GLN A 142 15.21 -4.49 4.12
N ARG A 143 16.24 -4.04 3.38
CA ARG A 143 17.21 -3.07 3.89
C ARG A 143 16.57 -1.70 4.14
N LEU A 144 15.70 -1.27 3.23
CA LEU A 144 14.96 -0.02 3.35
C LEU A 144 14.05 -0.06 4.58
N ALA A 145 13.26 -1.11 4.75
CA ALA A 145 12.39 -1.30 5.90
C ALA A 145 13.19 -1.27 7.23
N LYS A 146 14.29 -2.02 7.33
CA LYS A 146 15.15 -2.02 8.52
C LYS A 146 15.74 -0.65 8.84
N ARG A 147 16.11 0.13 7.82
CA ARG A 147 16.61 1.50 8.00
C ARG A 147 15.57 2.43 8.62
N HIS A 148 14.28 2.19 8.35
CA HIS A 148 13.16 2.93 8.95
C HIS A 148 12.64 2.30 10.26
N GLY A 149 13.37 1.37 10.88
CA GLY A 149 13.01 0.84 12.19
C GLY A 149 12.12 -0.40 12.19
N PHE A 150 11.77 -0.94 11.03
CA PHE A 150 11.09 -2.24 10.93
C PHE A 150 12.13 -3.36 11.16
N ALA A 151 12.22 -3.86 12.39
CA ALA A 151 13.28 -4.77 12.79
C ALA A 151 13.27 -6.12 12.07
N ASP A 152 12.08 -6.62 11.75
CA ASP A 152 11.87 -7.96 11.18
C ASP A 152 10.84 -7.92 10.02
N PRO A 153 11.22 -7.40 8.83
CA PRO A 153 10.37 -7.49 7.65
C PRO A 153 10.18 -8.96 7.27
N ARG A 154 9.02 -9.51 7.64
CA ARG A 154 8.73 -10.92 7.50
C ARG A 154 7.88 -11.18 6.26
N LEU A 155 8.36 -12.04 5.36
CA LEU A 155 7.58 -12.54 4.25
C LEU A 155 6.46 -13.44 4.79
N VAL A 156 5.21 -13.09 4.48
CA VAL A 156 4.01 -13.83 4.90
C VAL A 156 3.56 -14.78 3.80
N ASP A 157 3.53 -14.28 2.57
CA ASP A 157 3.11 -15.03 1.38
C ASP A 157 3.81 -14.47 0.14
N ASP A 158 4.13 -15.32 -0.81
CA ASP A 158 4.61 -14.91 -2.13
C ASP A 158 4.16 -15.88 -3.23
N ARG A 159 4.03 -15.33 -4.43
CA ARG A 159 3.74 -16.10 -5.64
C ARG A 159 4.43 -15.48 -6.85
N PRO A 160 4.95 -16.30 -7.78
CA PRO A 160 5.44 -15.80 -9.05
C PRO A 160 4.36 -15.00 -9.79
N LEU A 161 4.73 -13.89 -10.38
CA LEU A 161 3.87 -13.10 -11.25
C LEU A 161 4.17 -13.47 -12.70
N GLU A 162 3.19 -14.07 -13.36
CA GLU A 162 3.27 -14.36 -14.79
C GLU A 162 2.79 -13.15 -15.60
N ILE A 163 3.67 -12.63 -16.45
CA ILE A 163 3.33 -11.56 -17.40
C ILE A 163 2.79 -12.24 -18.66
N THR A 164 1.47 -12.30 -18.78
CA THR A 164 0.78 -12.97 -19.90
C THR A 164 0.74 -12.14 -21.18
N ASP A 165 0.83 -10.80 -21.06
CA ASP A 165 0.91 -9.92 -22.21
C ASP A 165 2.31 -9.98 -22.85
N PRO A 166 2.45 -10.41 -24.14
CA PRO A 166 3.74 -10.52 -24.80
C PRO A 166 4.49 -9.19 -24.94
N GLN A 167 3.78 -8.07 -25.03
CA GLN A 167 4.40 -6.75 -25.14
C GLN A 167 5.01 -6.33 -23.81
N LEU A 168 4.27 -6.52 -22.71
CA LEU A 168 4.78 -6.29 -21.35
C LEU A 168 5.96 -7.21 -21.04
N ALA A 169 5.86 -8.50 -21.38
CA ALA A 169 6.94 -9.46 -21.17
C ALA A 169 8.22 -9.06 -21.94
N THR A 170 8.07 -8.61 -23.20
CA THR A 170 9.22 -8.13 -24.00
C THR A 170 9.87 -6.89 -23.37
N ARG A 171 9.07 -5.94 -22.86
CA ARG A 171 9.56 -4.72 -22.19
C ARG A 171 10.25 -5.02 -20.86
N ALA A 172 9.66 -5.91 -20.07
CA ALA A 172 10.19 -6.36 -18.77
C ALA A 172 11.47 -7.19 -18.90
N GLY A 173 11.66 -7.87 -20.05
CA GLY A 173 12.84 -8.69 -20.34
C GLY A 173 12.88 -9.96 -19.47
N ASN A 174 14.07 -10.28 -18.93
CA ASN A 174 14.30 -11.49 -18.14
C ASN A 174 14.17 -11.29 -16.63
N ILE A 175 13.55 -10.21 -16.19
CA ILE A 175 13.29 -9.95 -14.77
C ILE A 175 12.14 -10.85 -14.33
N ARG A 176 12.30 -11.53 -13.19
CA ARG A 176 11.23 -12.27 -12.56
C ARG A 176 10.60 -11.41 -11.47
N PHE A 177 9.29 -11.32 -11.53
CA PHE A 177 8.49 -10.59 -10.56
C PHE A 177 7.69 -11.54 -9.67
N TYR A 178 7.40 -11.08 -8.49
CA TYR A 178 6.64 -11.82 -7.48
C TYR A 178 5.63 -10.87 -6.85
N SER A 179 4.39 -11.32 -6.68
CA SER A 179 3.47 -10.67 -5.76
C SER A 179 3.77 -11.22 -4.38
N ALA A 180 4.12 -10.35 -3.44
CA ALA A 180 4.49 -10.79 -2.11
C ALA A 180 3.91 -9.87 -1.03
N THR A 181 3.54 -10.47 0.10
CA THR A 181 3.06 -9.76 1.29
C THR A 181 4.11 -9.83 2.38
N TYR A 182 4.50 -8.67 2.87
CA TYR A 182 5.33 -8.51 4.06
C TYR A 182 4.51 -7.97 5.24
N ARG A 183 4.97 -8.35 6.41
CA ARG A 183 4.48 -7.86 7.69
C ARG A 183 5.63 -7.31 8.49
#